data_78f4ef340137f7bd9e0b7c9930d6ac77
#
_entry.id   78f4ef340137f7bd9e0b7c9930d6ac77
#
_cell.length_a   1.000
_cell.length_b   1.000
_cell.length_c   1.000
_cell.angle_alpha   90.00
_cell.angle_beta   90.00
_cell.angle_gamma   90.00
#
_symmetry.space_group_name_H-M   'P 1'
#
loop_
_entity.id
_entity.type
_entity.pdbx_description
1 polymer ?
#
loop_
_entity_poly.entity_id
_entity_poly.type
_entity_poly.pdbx_seq_one_letter_code
_entity_poly.pdbx_strand_id
1 'polypeptide(L)'
;MKANENKQSMKTLSSVIGISSNLVVLAGLVIVLAGMMAAKAVILPIILALFVSIICMKPVFWLESKKVPYGLSVLIVLLLVCLIFVSLGGVIGSSFSQFMNKMPVYQAQLDEKITHILGGLERFDAGINTTDILAKIDPDKLFSITTAALGELGGFLSDFFLILLITIFILLEAKVFVTKGRLLDRNKYIKTTSIIKISDEVRNYLFLKTIISMGTGFFIWLWLFVAGVDYPILWGVVAFMLNYIPNIGSIIAAVPAVLLALVQLGWGGAVWAGAGYLLVNTVMGNFIEPKVMGKGLGLSTLVVFLSLVVWGFIFGSVGMFLSVPLTIVVKIMLESNESTRWMAIMLGTEEEALEELGEKPTPVFQSFKEKGFAVIGSSKKSGTLDDENDTPDDCI
;
A
#
# COMPACT_ATOMS: atom_id res chain seq x y z
N MET A 1 32.96 23.12 48.76
CA MET A 1 31.65 23.66 48.38
C MET A 1 31.60 24.10 46.91
N LYS A 2 32.47 24.99 46.44
CA LYS A 2 32.47 25.50 45.03
C LYS A 2 32.62 24.45 43.92
N ALA A 3 33.26 23.30 44.14
CA ALA A 3 33.43 22.25 43.12
C ALA A 3 32.14 21.46 42.85
N ASN A 4 31.23 21.36 43.83
CA ASN A 4 29.95 20.67 43.71
C ASN A 4 28.91 21.55 43.03
N GLU A 5 28.95 22.86 43.25
CA GLU A 5 28.05 23.82 42.54
C GLU A 5 28.36 23.90 41.04
N ASN A 6 29.65 23.89 40.68
CA ASN A 6 30.08 23.89 39.28
C ASN A 6 29.69 22.59 38.55
N LYS A 7 29.68 21.45 39.22
CA LYS A 7 29.29 20.17 38.67
C LYS A 7 27.76 20.06 38.46
N GLN A 8 27.01 20.74 39.36
CA GLN A 8 25.54 20.78 39.28
C GLN A 8 25.06 21.77 38.18
N SER A 9 25.72 22.93 38.05
CA SER A 9 25.42 23.90 36.98
C SER A 9 25.81 23.35 35.61
N MET A 10 26.90 22.59 35.46
CA MET A 10 27.23 21.92 34.18
C MET A 10 26.25 20.83 33.83
N LYS A 11 25.71 20.07 34.78
CA LYS A 11 24.64 19.08 34.52
C LYS A 11 23.33 19.74 34.09
N THR A 12 22.97 20.87 34.71
CA THR A 12 21.77 21.63 34.34
C THR A 12 21.94 22.29 32.97
N LEU A 13 23.11 22.83 32.65
CA LEU A 13 23.39 23.37 31.31
C LEU A 13 23.34 22.26 30.23
N SER A 14 23.91 21.09 30.48
CA SER A 14 23.91 19.99 29.53
C SER A 14 22.47 19.43 29.29
N SER A 15 21.63 19.42 30.32
CA SER A 15 20.23 19.01 30.17
C SER A 15 19.40 20.05 29.41
N VAL A 16 19.62 21.35 29.64
CA VAL A 16 18.94 22.43 28.90
C VAL A 16 19.38 22.48 27.44
N ILE A 17 20.67 22.28 27.17
CA ILE A 17 21.20 22.20 25.79
C ILE A 17 20.65 20.96 25.05
N GLY A 18 20.56 19.81 25.75
CA GLY A 18 19.97 18.60 25.19
C GLY A 18 18.48 18.75 24.85
N ILE A 19 17.70 19.38 25.73
CA ILE A 19 16.27 19.66 25.48
C ILE A 19 16.11 20.65 24.33
N SER A 20 16.95 21.70 24.26
CA SER A 20 16.87 22.67 23.15
C SER A 20 17.25 22.03 21.81
N SER A 21 18.23 21.12 21.79
CA SER A 21 18.62 20.38 20.59
C SER A 21 17.48 19.49 20.07
N ASN A 22 16.81 18.76 20.94
CA ASN A 22 15.68 17.91 20.56
C ASN A 22 14.47 18.72 20.05
N LEU A 23 14.20 19.88 20.67
CA LEU A 23 13.14 20.78 20.21
C LEU A 23 13.46 21.37 18.83
N VAL A 24 14.71 21.72 18.56
CA VAL A 24 15.14 22.22 17.24
C VAL A 24 14.99 21.14 16.17
N VAL A 25 15.37 19.89 16.48
CA VAL A 25 15.19 18.76 15.56
C VAL A 25 13.70 18.51 15.28
N LEU A 26 12.87 18.53 16.33
CA LEU A 26 11.42 18.36 16.18
C LEU A 26 10.79 19.51 15.36
N ALA A 27 11.17 20.76 15.66
CA ALA A 27 10.73 21.93 14.90
C ALA A 27 11.17 21.84 13.42
N GLY A 28 12.42 21.44 13.18
CA GLY A 28 12.94 21.19 11.83
C GLY A 28 12.13 20.13 11.08
N LEU A 29 11.79 19.01 11.74
CA LEU A 29 10.95 17.96 11.16
C LEU A 29 9.57 18.51 10.79
N VAL A 30 8.91 19.24 11.69
CA VAL A 30 7.59 19.83 11.44
C VAL A 30 7.64 20.80 10.26
N ILE A 31 8.67 21.66 10.19
CA ILE A 31 8.86 22.62 9.07
C ILE A 31 9.05 21.85 7.76
N VAL A 32 9.86 20.80 7.73
CA VAL A 32 10.07 19.98 6.53
C VAL A 32 8.77 19.32 6.08
N LEU A 33 8.01 18.71 6.99
CA LEU A 33 6.72 18.09 6.68
C LEU A 33 5.71 19.12 6.16
N ALA A 34 5.60 20.27 6.82
CA ALA A 34 4.73 21.37 6.37
C ALA A 34 5.16 21.89 4.99
N GLY A 35 6.45 22.03 4.74
CA GLY A 35 7.01 22.41 3.44
C GLY A 35 6.68 21.37 2.35
N MET A 36 6.79 20.08 2.64
CA MET A 36 6.40 19.00 1.72
C MET A 36 4.91 19.05 1.40
N MET A 37 4.05 19.27 2.39
CA MET A 37 2.60 19.42 2.18
C MET A 37 2.27 20.65 1.33
N ALA A 38 2.91 21.79 1.58
CA ALA A 38 2.72 23.01 0.82
C ALA A 38 3.19 22.86 -0.64
N ALA A 39 4.29 22.16 -0.87
CA ALA A 39 4.89 21.94 -2.18
C ALA A 39 4.40 20.67 -2.88
N LYS A 40 3.39 19.96 -2.34
CA LYS A 40 2.93 18.66 -2.87
C LYS A 40 2.62 18.68 -4.36
N ALA A 41 2.04 19.75 -4.88
CA ALA A 41 1.69 19.87 -6.30
C ALA A 41 2.90 19.81 -7.24
N VAL A 42 4.10 20.16 -6.76
CA VAL A 42 5.36 20.09 -7.53
C VAL A 42 6.10 18.79 -7.21
N ILE A 43 6.13 18.41 -5.93
CA ILE A 43 6.91 17.25 -5.46
C ILE A 43 6.33 15.94 -5.98
N LEU A 44 4.99 15.79 -5.98
CA LEU A 44 4.34 14.55 -6.39
C LEU A 44 4.64 14.14 -7.83
N PRO A 45 4.48 15.00 -8.85
CA PRO A 45 4.85 14.67 -10.22
C PRO A 45 6.32 14.25 -10.36
N ILE A 46 7.23 14.89 -9.62
CA ILE A 46 8.67 14.56 -9.63
C ILE A 46 8.90 13.16 -9.04
N ILE A 47 8.31 12.86 -7.88
CA ILE A 47 8.45 11.55 -7.25
C ILE A 47 7.86 10.46 -8.16
N LEU A 48 6.66 10.67 -8.70
CA LEU A 48 6.03 9.73 -9.62
C LEU A 48 6.88 9.51 -10.86
N ALA A 49 7.41 10.58 -11.47
CA ALA A 49 8.30 10.48 -12.62
C ALA A 49 9.59 9.71 -12.30
N LEU A 50 10.14 9.88 -11.09
CA LEU A 50 11.29 9.13 -10.62
C LEU A 50 10.96 7.62 -10.56
N PHE A 51 9.84 7.24 -9.96
CA PHE A 51 9.43 5.83 -9.87
C PHE A 51 9.13 5.24 -11.25
N VAL A 52 8.42 5.97 -12.11
CA VAL A 52 8.17 5.54 -13.50
C VAL A 52 9.51 5.35 -14.23
N SER A 53 10.46 6.27 -14.06
CA SER A 53 11.80 6.17 -14.66
C SER A 53 12.54 4.92 -14.17
N ILE A 54 12.49 4.60 -12.87
CA ILE A 54 13.12 3.40 -12.29
C ILE A 54 12.52 2.12 -12.91
N ILE A 55 11.21 2.07 -13.12
CA ILE A 55 10.54 0.94 -13.80
C ILE A 55 10.97 0.86 -15.27
N CYS A 56 10.98 1.99 -15.97
CA CYS A 56 11.28 2.08 -17.40
C CYS A 56 12.77 1.82 -17.71
N MET A 57 13.66 1.99 -16.75
CA MET A 57 15.10 1.81 -16.97
C MET A 57 15.45 0.40 -17.47
N LYS A 58 14.81 -0.64 -16.89
CA LYS A 58 15.09 -2.04 -17.27
C LYS A 58 14.69 -2.36 -18.72
N PRO A 59 13.46 -2.05 -19.20
CA PRO A 59 13.10 -2.24 -20.60
C PRO A 59 13.93 -1.37 -21.55
N VAL A 60 14.32 -0.15 -21.17
CA VAL A 60 15.19 0.70 -21.98
C VAL A 60 16.56 0.04 -22.17
N PHE A 61 17.22 -0.41 -21.10
CA PHE A 61 18.51 -1.10 -21.21
C PHE A 61 18.39 -2.46 -21.91
N TRP A 62 17.27 -3.13 -21.79
CA TRP A 62 17.02 -4.36 -22.53
C TRP A 62 16.93 -4.10 -24.04
N LEU A 63 16.24 -3.05 -24.49
CA LEU A 63 16.23 -2.65 -25.91
C LEU A 63 17.62 -2.26 -26.39
N GLU A 64 18.37 -1.51 -25.59
CA GLU A 64 19.74 -1.12 -25.91
C GLU A 64 20.65 -2.36 -26.09
N SER A 65 20.48 -3.39 -25.25
CA SER A 65 21.22 -4.66 -25.39
C SER A 65 20.90 -5.38 -26.71
N LYS A 66 19.77 -5.08 -27.34
CA LYS A 66 19.36 -5.54 -28.68
C LYS A 66 19.87 -4.64 -29.82
N LYS A 67 20.86 -3.76 -29.54
CA LYS A 67 21.50 -2.82 -30.48
C LYS A 67 20.60 -1.65 -30.93
N VAL A 68 19.49 -1.37 -30.22
CA VAL A 68 18.68 -0.18 -30.45
C VAL A 68 19.40 1.03 -29.83
N PRO A 69 19.56 2.17 -30.53
CA PRO A 69 20.16 3.37 -29.97
C PRO A 69 19.41 3.82 -28.70
N TYR A 70 20.14 4.28 -27.68
CA TYR A 70 19.58 4.62 -26.37
C TYR A 70 18.39 5.56 -26.44
N GLY A 71 18.50 6.68 -27.19
CA GLY A 71 17.39 7.64 -27.36
C GLY A 71 16.13 7.01 -27.99
N LEU A 72 16.32 6.10 -28.96
CA LEU A 72 15.22 5.37 -29.57
C LEU A 72 14.60 4.35 -28.61
N SER A 73 15.43 3.68 -27.79
CA SER A 73 14.95 2.78 -26.72
C SER A 73 14.08 3.53 -25.71
N VAL A 74 14.50 4.72 -25.29
CA VAL A 74 13.70 5.58 -24.41
C VAL A 74 12.39 5.95 -25.08
N LEU A 75 12.42 6.40 -26.32
CA LEU A 75 11.22 6.78 -27.07
C LEU A 75 10.21 5.61 -27.18
N ILE A 76 10.69 4.43 -27.56
CA ILE A 76 9.83 3.22 -27.70
C ILE A 76 9.17 2.86 -26.38
N VAL A 77 9.93 2.85 -25.28
CA VAL A 77 9.40 2.49 -23.96
C VAL A 77 8.38 3.52 -23.50
N LEU A 78 8.64 4.81 -23.72
CA LEU A 78 7.71 5.86 -23.33
C LEU A 78 6.44 5.87 -24.20
N LEU A 79 6.54 5.59 -25.50
CA LEU A 79 5.36 5.39 -26.34
C LEU A 79 4.52 4.20 -25.87
N LEU A 80 5.16 3.10 -25.45
CA LEU A 80 4.45 1.97 -24.87
C LEU A 80 3.73 2.34 -23.57
N VAL A 81 4.40 3.06 -22.66
CA VAL A 81 3.79 3.56 -21.41
C VAL A 81 2.62 4.49 -21.72
N CYS A 82 2.78 5.41 -22.65
CA CYS A 82 1.73 6.32 -23.10
C CYS A 82 0.54 5.55 -23.67
N LEU A 83 0.78 4.56 -24.52
CA LEU A 83 -0.27 3.72 -25.11
C LEU A 83 -1.07 2.97 -24.04
N ILE A 84 -0.38 2.35 -23.08
CA ILE A 84 -1.03 1.66 -21.96
C ILE A 84 -1.88 2.64 -21.16
N PHE A 85 -1.32 3.82 -20.84
CA PHE A 85 -1.99 4.82 -20.02
C PHE A 85 -3.23 5.40 -20.70
N VAL A 86 -3.13 5.74 -22.00
CA VAL A 86 -4.26 6.24 -22.81
C VAL A 86 -5.33 5.16 -22.94
N SER A 87 -4.93 3.90 -23.16
CA SER A 87 -5.88 2.78 -23.26
C SER A 87 -6.64 2.57 -21.95
N LEU A 88 -5.93 2.54 -20.82
CA LEU A 88 -6.54 2.42 -19.49
C LEU A 88 -7.43 3.63 -19.18
N GLY A 89 -6.95 4.84 -19.46
CA GLY A 89 -7.71 6.08 -19.27
C GLY A 89 -8.98 6.13 -20.09
N GLY A 90 -8.94 5.64 -21.33
CA GLY A 90 -10.11 5.53 -22.20
C GLY A 90 -11.16 4.53 -21.65
N VAL A 91 -10.72 3.36 -21.19
CA VAL A 91 -11.60 2.36 -20.58
C VAL A 91 -12.21 2.87 -19.28
N ILE A 92 -11.39 3.47 -18.40
CA ILE A 92 -11.87 4.05 -17.13
C ILE A 92 -12.84 5.18 -17.43
N GLY A 93 -12.47 6.14 -18.28
CA GLY A 93 -13.27 7.33 -18.58
C GLY A 93 -14.61 6.98 -19.19
N SER A 94 -14.65 6.06 -20.17
CA SER A 94 -15.90 5.63 -20.78
C SER A 94 -16.80 4.87 -19.80
N SER A 95 -16.24 3.94 -19.02
CA SER A 95 -16.99 3.17 -18.03
C SER A 95 -17.48 4.07 -16.88
N PHE A 96 -16.66 5.01 -16.44
CA PHE A 96 -17.01 5.99 -15.42
C PHE A 96 -18.14 6.92 -15.87
N SER A 97 -18.05 7.45 -17.11
CA SER A 97 -19.11 8.29 -17.67
C SER A 97 -20.44 7.54 -17.77
N GLN A 98 -20.42 6.28 -18.23
CA GLN A 98 -21.63 5.44 -18.28
C GLN A 98 -22.18 5.15 -16.88
N PHE A 99 -21.32 4.86 -15.90
CA PHE A 99 -21.72 4.66 -14.51
C PHE A 99 -22.37 5.92 -13.94
N MET A 100 -21.76 7.10 -14.14
CA MET A 100 -22.31 8.38 -13.68
C MET A 100 -23.67 8.70 -14.31
N ASN A 101 -23.86 8.40 -15.59
CA ASN A 101 -25.15 8.61 -16.27
C ASN A 101 -26.26 7.71 -15.70
N LYS A 102 -25.92 6.49 -15.23
CA LYS A 102 -26.87 5.58 -14.59
C LYS A 102 -26.99 5.79 -13.07
N MET A 103 -26.17 6.65 -12.48
CA MET A 103 -26.14 6.91 -11.03
C MET A 103 -27.54 7.23 -10.44
N PRO A 104 -28.34 8.12 -11.04
CA PRO A 104 -29.67 8.43 -10.50
C PRO A 104 -30.60 7.21 -10.46
N VAL A 105 -30.47 6.30 -11.43
CA VAL A 105 -31.25 5.05 -11.47
C VAL A 105 -30.80 4.12 -10.34
N TYR A 106 -29.51 4.00 -10.10
CA TYR A 106 -28.98 3.17 -9.01
C TYR A 106 -29.35 3.71 -7.63
N GLN A 107 -29.34 5.05 -7.43
CA GLN A 107 -29.80 5.68 -6.22
C GLN A 107 -31.28 5.37 -5.94
N ALA A 108 -32.16 5.58 -6.93
CA ALA A 108 -33.59 5.28 -6.80
C ALA A 108 -33.84 3.80 -6.47
N GLN A 109 -33.12 2.87 -7.12
CA GLN A 109 -33.25 1.44 -6.83
C GLN A 109 -32.73 1.06 -5.44
N LEU A 110 -31.68 1.73 -4.95
CA LEU A 110 -31.17 1.52 -3.60
C LEU A 110 -32.17 2.00 -2.55
N ASP A 111 -32.74 3.19 -2.74
CA ASP A 111 -33.77 3.76 -1.85
C ASP A 111 -35.01 2.85 -1.78
N GLU A 112 -35.48 2.34 -2.92
CA GLU A 112 -36.59 1.39 -2.98
C GLU A 112 -36.28 0.11 -2.20
N LYS A 113 -35.08 -0.46 -2.38
CA LYS A 113 -34.67 -1.70 -1.70
C LYS A 113 -34.52 -1.49 -0.20
N ILE A 114 -33.91 -0.38 0.22
CA ILE A 114 -33.76 -0.03 1.64
C ILE A 114 -35.12 0.15 2.29
N THR A 115 -36.03 0.87 1.64
CA THR A 115 -37.41 1.08 2.12
C THR A 115 -38.17 -0.22 2.25
N HIS A 116 -38.03 -1.12 1.27
CA HIS A 116 -38.68 -2.43 1.31
C HIS A 116 -38.14 -3.34 2.44
N ILE A 117 -36.86 -3.30 2.71
CA ILE A 117 -36.22 -4.06 3.82
C ILE A 117 -36.69 -3.53 5.18
N LEU A 118 -36.69 -2.22 5.34
CA LEU A 118 -37.05 -1.58 6.58
C LEU A 118 -38.57 -1.78 6.89
N GLY A 119 -39.42 -1.69 5.86
CA GLY A 119 -40.83 -2.03 5.98
C GLY A 119 -41.10 -3.50 6.35
N GLY A 120 -40.18 -4.40 5.99
CA GLY A 120 -40.18 -5.80 6.43
C GLY A 120 -39.76 -5.96 7.90
N LEU A 121 -38.79 -5.20 8.37
CA LEU A 121 -38.30 -5.22 9.76
C LEU A 121 -39.31 -4.61 10.75
N GLU A 122 -40.05 -3.61 10.34
CA GLU A 122 -41.15 -3.02 11.14
C GLU A 122 -42.24 -4.04 11.47
N ARG A 123 -42.48 -5.03 10.58
CA ARG A 123 -43.45 -6.11 10.83
C ARG A 123 -43.00 -7.12 11.88
N PHE A 124 -41.69 -7.16 12.23
CA PHE A 124 -41.11 -8.07 13.23
C PHE A 124 -41.04 -7.44 14.64
N ASP A 125 -41.65 -6.26 14.88
CA ASP A 125 -41.74 -5.61 16.19
C ASP A 125 -40.40 -5.51 16.95
N ALA A 126 -39.32 -5.33 16.23
CA ALA A 126 -37.95 -5.38 16.77
C ALA A 126 -37.53 -4.08 17.51
N GLY A 127 -38.47 -3.14 17.76
CA GLY A 127 -38.19 -1.88 18.50
C GLY A 127 -37.09 -1.02 17.84
N ILE A 128 -36.75 -1.30 16.59
CA ILE A 128 -35.69 -0.63 15.86
C ILE A 128 -36.29 0.58 15.14
N ASN A 129 -35.87 1.78 15.53
CA ASN A 129 -36.24 3.02 14.85
C ASN A 129 -35.65 3.00 13.42
N THR A 130 -36.46 2.57 12.45
CA THR A 130 -36.05 2.47 11.03
C THR A 130 -35.62 3.81 10.46
N THR A 131 -36.21 4.93 10.95
CA THR A 131 -35.82 6.30 10.60
C THR A 131 -34.40 6.65 11.05
N ASP A 132 -33.93 6.16 12.18
CA ASP A 132 -32.56 6.40 12.66
C ASP A 132 -31.50 5.60 11.87
N ILE A 133 -31.90 4.45 11.36
CA ILE A 133 -31.01 3.63 10.48
C ILE A 133 -30.93 4.25 9.09
N LEU A 134 -32.07 4.70 8.52
CA LEU A 134 -32.10 5.43 7.26
C LEU A 134 -31.28 6.73 7.31
N ALA A 135 -31.37 7.47 8.39
CA ALA A 135 -30.59 8.70 8.59
C ALA A 135 -29.07 8.43 8.70
N LYS A 136 -28.66 7.20 9.09
CA LYS A 136 -27.25 6.79 9.18
C LYS A 136 -26.70 6.16 7.90
N ILE A 137 -27.56 5.50 7.12
CA ILE A 137 -27.21 4.93 5.81
C ILE A 137 -27.68 5.93 4.75
N ASP A 138 -26.88 6.95 4.53
CA ASP A 138 -27.12 7.96 3.50
C ASP A 138 -26.55 7.42 2.17
N PRO A 139 -27.40 6.97 1.21
CA PRO A 139 -26.96 6.46 -0.08
C PRO A 139 -26.10 7.47 -0.82
N ASP A 140 -26.40 8.77 -0.70
CA ASP A 140 -25.64 9.84 -1.35
C ASP A 140 -24.21 9.90 -0.84
N LYS A 141 -23.98 9.63 0.45
CA LYS A 141 -22.63 9.54 1.02
C LYS A 141 -21.86 8.35 0.48
N LEU A 142 -22.49 7.19 0.33
CA LEU A 142 -21.85 6.00 -0.20
C LEU A 142 -21.44 6.20 -1.66
N PHE A 143 -22.33 6.79 -2.46
CA PHE A 143 -22.01 7.13 -3.85
C PHE A 143 -21.01 8.28 -3.95
N SER A 144 -21.04 9.26 -3.05
CA SER A 144 -20.07 10.36 -3.04
C SER A 144 -18.64 9.88 -2.75
N ILE A 145 -18.47 8.90 -1.86
CA ILE A 145 -17.16 8.26 -1.62
C ILE A 145 -16.65 7.58 -2.90
N THR A 146 -17.54 6.87 -3.61
CA THR A 146 -17.19 6.22 -4.87
C THR A 146 -16.79 7.23 -5.95
N THR A 147 -17.57 8.31 -6.11
CA THR A 147 -17.28 9.36 -7.09
C THR A 147 -16.03 10.15 -6.75
N ALA A 148 -15.77 10.39 -5.45
CA ALA A 148 -14.55 11.04 -4.99
C ALA A 148 -13.32 10.17 -5.30
N ALA A 149 -13.36 8.87 -4.98
CA ALA A 149 -12.27 7.95 -5.27
C ALA A 149 -11.97 7.85 -6.78
N LEU A 150 -13.01 7.76 -7.61
CA LEU A 150 -12.87 7.73 -9.07
C LEU A 150 -12.43 9.10 -9.63
N GLY A 151 -12.85 10.20 -9.02
CA GLY A 151 -12.41 11.58 -9.35
C GLY A 151 -10.92 11.79 -9.09
N GLU A 152 -10.37 11.24 -7.99
CA GLU A 152 -8.94 11.28 -7.71
C GLU A 152 -8.12 10.50 -8.76
N LEU A 153 -8.65 9.37 -9.26
CA LEU A 153 -8.04 8.65 -10.38
C LEU A 153 -8.03 9.51 -11.64
N GLY A 154 -9.10 10.27 -11.91
CA GLY A 154 -9.17 11.26 -13.01
C GLY A 154 -8.14 12.39 -12.88
N GLY A 155 -7.91 12.90 -11.68
CA GLY A 155 -6.87 13.90 -11.38
C GLY A 155 -5.46 13.38 -11.71
N PHE A 156 -5.18 12.15 -11.33
CA PHE A 156 -3.92 11.47 -11.69
C PHE A 156 -3.68 11.39 -13.21
N LEU A 157 -4.76 11.22 -13.98
CA LEU A 157 -4.69 11.24 -15.45
C LEU A 157 -4.31 12.63 -15.99
N SER A 158 -4.75 13.72 -15.36
CA SER A 158 -4.42 15.07 -15.76
C SER A 158 -2.93 15.41 -15.58
N ASP A 159 -2.30 14.91 -14.51
CA ASP A 159 -0.89 15.14 -14.22
C ASP A 159 0.06 14.27 -15.06
N PHE A 160 -0.50 13.31 -15.81
CA PHE A 160 0.28 12.32 -16.57
C PHE A 160 1.25 12.97 -17.56
N PHE A 161 0.84 14.03 -18.27
CA PHE A 161 1.70 14.70 -19.24
C PHE A 161 2.95 15.30 -18.57
N LEU A 162 2.78 15.94 -17.41
CA LEU A 162 3.89 16.50 -16.65
C LEU A 162 4.82 15.39 -16.14
N ILE A 163 4.24 14.31 -15.61
CA ILE A 163 4.98 13.15 -15.14
C ILE A 163 5.78 12.52 -16.28
N LEU A 164 5.15 12.35 -17.46
CA LEU A 164 5.81 11.81 -18.65
C LEU A 164 6.99 12.72 -19.10
N LEU A 165 6.78 14.03 -19.13
CA LEU A 165 7.82 14.99 -19.51
C LEU A 165 9.02 14.91 -18.57
N ILE A 166 8.80 14.90 -17.26
CA ILE A 166 9.88 14.75 -16.26
C ILE A 166 10.57 13.37 -16.42
N THR A 167 9.79 12.32 -16.66
CA THR A 167 10.32 10.95 -16.89
C THR A 167 11.26 10.92 -18.10
N ILE A 168 10.90 11.62 -19.20
CA ILE A 168 11.78 11.74 -20.38
C ILE A 168 13.13 12.31 -19.98
N PHE A 169 13.15 13.45 -19.29
CA PHE A 169 14.40 14.10 -18.87
C PHE A 169 15.22 13.20 -17.93
N ILE A 170 14.58 12.55 -16.94
CA ILE A 170 15.28 11.65 -16.03
C ILE A 170 15.91 10.47 -16.80
N LEU A 171 15.19 9.86 -17.73
CA LEU A 171 15.71 8.74 -18.51
C LEU A 171 16.85 9.17 -19.44
N LEU A 172 16.72 10.31 -20.11
CA LEU A 172 17.78 10.80 -20.98
C LEU A 172 19.07 11.11 -20.20
N GLU A 173 18.96 11.61 -18.97
CA GLU A 173 20.10 11.93 -18.11
C GLU A 173 20.60 10.73 -17.29
N ALA A 174 19.88 9.59 -17.26
CA ALA A 174 20.17 8.45 -16.39
C ALA A 174 21.60 7.93 -16.55
N LYS A 175 22.12 7.84 -17.78
CA LYS A 175 23.53 7.40 -18.03
C LYS A 175 24.56 8.38 -17.45
N VAL A 176 24.26 9.68 -17.53
CA VAL A 176 25.13 10.73 -16.99
C VAL A 176 25.15 10.66 -15.47
N PHE A 177 23.97 10.44 -14.83
CA PHE A 177 23.88 10.25 -13.38
C PHE A 177 24.70 9.04 -12.89
N VAL A 178 24.67 7.91 -13.61
CA VAL A 178 25.48 6.74 -13.26
C VAL A 178 26.98 7.07 -13.34
N THR A 179 27.41 7.81 -14.36
CA THR A 179 28.80 8.22 -14.53
C THR A 179 29.24 9.20 -13.45
N LYS A 180 28.42 10.22 -13.17
CA LYS A 180 28.65 11.18 -12.08
C LYS A 180 28.69 10.48 -10.71
N GLY A 181 27.77 9.52 -10.47
CA GLY A 181 27.73 8.72 -9.25
C GLY A 181 29.05 7.97 -9.01
N ARG A 182 29.62 7.30 -10.02
CA ARG A 182 30.93 6.63 -9.90
C ARG A 182 32.08 7.58 -9.56
N LEU A 183 32.04 8.81 -10.07
CA LEU A 183 33.02 9.85 -9.71
C LEU A 183 32.91 10.27 -8.24
N LEU A 184 31.69 10.45 -7.74
CA LEU A 184 31.41 10.81 -6.34
C LEU A 184 31.81 9.69 -5.37
N ASP A 185 31.59 8.42 -5.75
CA ASP A 185 32.01 7.25 -4.97
C ASP A 185 33.55 7.16 -4.86
N ARG A 186 34.25 7.37 -5.97
CA ARG A 186 35.71 7.40 -6.01
C ARG A 186 36.29 8.46 -5.05
N ASN A 187 35.60 9.57 -4.88
CA ASN A 187 36.01 10.67 -4.00
C ASN A 187 35.42 10.53 -2.56
N LYS A 188 34.74 9.43 -2.22
CA LYS A 188 34.10 9.16 -0.92
C LYS A 188 33.05 10.18 -0.48
N TYR A 189 32.50 10.97 -1.41
CA TYR A 189 31.44 11.93 -1.06
C TYR A 189 30.07 11.27 -0.87
N ILE A 190 29.76 10.22 -1.64
CA ILE A 190 28.49 9.50 -1.57
C ILE A 190 28.78 8.01 -1.78
N LYS A 191 28.17 7.14 -0.98
CA LYS A 191 28.19 5.69 -1.23
C LYS A 191 27.24 5.38 -2.38
N THR A 192 27.76 5.27 -3.60
CA THR A 192 26.98 4.92 -4.82
C THR A 192 26.22 3.61 -4.64
N THR A 193 26.76 2.69 -3.81
CA THR A 193 26.12 1.43 -3.44
C THR A 193 24.71 1.64 -2.88
N SER A 194 24.49 2.68 -2.06
CA SER A 194 23.16 2.97 -1.49
C SER A 194 22.16 3.42 -2.57
N ILE A 195 22.57 4.24 -3.54
CA ILE A 195 21.71 4.69 -4.64
C ILE A 195 21.29 3.51 -5.52
N ILE A 196 22.24 2.61 -5.84
CA ILE A 196 21.97 1.39 -6.60
C ILE A 196 21.01 0.49 -5.81
N LYS A 197 21.26 0.28 -4.51
CA LYS A 197 20.38 -0.50 -3.62
C LYS A 197 18.95 0.06 -3.61
N ILE A 198 18.78 1.38 -3.45
CA ILE A 198 17.48 2.05 -3.52
C ILE A 198 16.78 1.73 -4.85
N SER A 199 17.48 1.95 -5.97
CA SER A 199 16.90 1.72 -7.30
C SER A 199 16.48 0.27 -7.50
N ASP A 200 17.28 -0.68 -7.04
CA ASP A 200 17.01 -2.11 -7.21
C ASP A 200 15.85 -2.59 -6.31
N GLU A 201 15.83 -2.19 -5.05
CA GLU A 201 14.76 -2.57 -4.12
C GLU A 201 13.42 -1.95 -4.50
N VAL A 202 13.40 -0.64 -4.81
CA VAL A 202 12.18 0.05 -5.26
C VAL A 202 11.66 -0.56 -6.55
N ARG A 203 12.55 -0.83 -7.53
CA ARG A 203 12.16 -1.47 -8.79
C ARG A 203 11.56 -2.85 -8.57
N ASN A 204 12.21 -3.69 -7.77
CA ASN A 204 11.73 -5.04 -7.50
C ASN A 204 10.37 -5.00 -6.81
N TYR A 205 10.20 -4.12 -5.81
CA TYR A 205 8.92 -3.92 -5.16
C TYR A 205 7.83 -3.52 -6.17
N LEU A 206 8.06 -2.44 -6.94
CA LEU A 206 7.08 -1.93 -7.89
C LEU A 206 6.73 -2.97 -8.95
N PHE A 207 7.70 -3.72 -9.45
CA PHE A 207 7.49 -4.77 -10.44
C PHE A 207 6.63 -5.91 -9.87
N LEU A 208 7.00 -6.44 -8.71
CA LEU A 208 6.25 -7.52 -8.07
C LEU A 208 4.84 -7.06 -7.68
N LYS A 209 4.72 -5.87 -7.10
CA LYS A 209 3.41 -5.30 -6.74
C LYS A 209 2.53 -5.09 -7.96
N THR A 210 3.11 -4.66 -9.09
CA THR A 210 2.36 -4.52 -10.36
C THR A 210 1.80 -5.87 -10.82
N ILE A 211 2.60 -6.94 -10.80
CA ILE A 211 2.15 -8.28 -11.21
C ILE A 211 1.04 -8.79 -10.28
N ILE A 212 1.21 -8.64 -8.97
CA ILE A 212 0.22 -9.08 -7.98
C ILE A 212 -1.07 -8.28 -8.14
N SER A 213 -0.98 -6.95 -8.29
CA SER A 213 -2.13 -6.08 -8.50
C SER A 213 -2.85 -6.39 -9.82
N MET A 214 -2.10 -6.69 -10.88
CA MET A 214 -2.68 -7.11 -12.16
C MET A 214 -3.45 -8.42 -12.01
N GLY A 215 -2.91 -9.39 -11.27
CA GLY A 215 -3.61 -10.62 -10.93
C GLY A 215 -4.88 -10.36 -10.12
N THR A 216 -4.79 -9.51 -9.09
CA THR A 216 -5.95 -9.12 -8.28
C THR A 216 -7.04 -8.48 -9.13
N GLY A 217 -6.69 -7.48 -9.95
CA GLY A 217 -7.64 -6.81 -10.83
C GLY A 217 -8.27 -7.74 -11.87
N PHE A 218 -7.47 -8.66 -12.44
CA PHE A 218 -7.96 -9.67 -13.39
C PHE A 218 -8.97 -10.64 -12.74
N PHE A 219 -8.67 -11.16 -11.55
CA PHE A 219 -9.59 -12.08 -10.88
C PHE A 219 -10.85 -11.38 -10.38
N ILE A 220 -10.78 -10.14 -9.93
CA ILE A 220 -11.96 -9.34 -9.57
C ILE A 220 -12.79 -9.05 -10.81
N TRP A 221 -12.17 -8.63 -11.91
CA TRP A 221 -12.88 -8.45 -13.18
C TRP A 221 -13.63 -9.71 -13.60
N LEU A 222 -12.94 -10.86 -13.62
CA LEU A 222 -13.52 -12.14 -14.01
C LEU A 222 -14.68 -12.56 -13.10
N TRP A 223 -14.52 -12.39 -11.79
CA TRP A 223 -15.54 -12.72 -10.79
C TRP A 223 -16.82 -11.89 -10.97
N LEU A 224 -16.67 -10.58 -11.13
CA LEU A 224 -17.79 -9.68 -11.33
C LEU A 224 -18.45 -9.85 -12.72
N PHE A 225 -17.65 -10.18 -13.73
CA PHE A 225 -18.17 -10.52 -15.05
C PHE A 225 -19.08 -11.77 -15.02
N VAL A 226 -18.65 -12.83 -14.35
CA VAL A 226 -19.44 -14.05 -14.16
C VAL A 226 -20.69 -13.77 -13.32
N ALA A 227 -20.60 -12.88 -12.34
CA ALA A 227 -21.74 -12.45 -11.53
C ALA A 227 -22.77 -11.62 -12.30
N GLY A 228 -22.43 -11.06 -13.46
CA GLY A 228 -23.30 -10.16 -14.23
C GLY A 228 -23.39 -8.75 -13.66
N VAL A 229 -22.41 -8.31 -12.88
CA VAL A 229 -22.35 -6.94 -12.35
C VAL A 229 -21.93 -5.98 -13.46
N ASP A 230 -22.60 -4.82 -13.56
CA ASP A 230 -22.29 -3.79 -14.57
C ASP A 230 -20.85 -3.26 -14.38
N TYR A 231 -20.21 -2.92 -15.50
CA TYR A 231 -18.86 -2.35 -15.56
C TYR A 231 -17.76 -3.20 -14.89
N PRO A 232 -17.69 -4.52 -15.11
CA PRO A 232 -16.73 -5.38 -14.40
C PRO A 232 -15.28 -5.00 -14.71
N ILE A 233 -14.98 -4.49 -15.90
CA ILE A 233 -13.64 -4.00 -16.27
C ILE A 233 -13.25 -2.79 -15.41
N LEU A 234 -14.17 -1.84 -15.19
CA LEU A 234 -13.93 -0.68 -14.34
C LEU A 234 -13.52 -1.12 -12.92
N TRP A 235 -14.31 -2.01 -12.31
CA TRP A 235 -14.03 -2.50 -10.97
C TRP A 235 -12.76 -3.34 -10.88
N GLY A 236 -12.42 -4.09 -11.92
CA GLY A 236 -11.15 -4.79 -12.04
C GLY A 236 -9.96 -3.82 -12.08
N VAL A 237 -10.06 -2.73 -12.84
CA VAL A 237 -9.02 -1.70 -12.90
C VAL A 237 -8.94 -0.91 -11.59
N VAL A 238 -10.06 -0.59 -10.96
CA VAL A 238 -10.08 0.03 -9.62
C VAL A 238 -9.41 -0.88 -8.59
N ALA A 239 -9.72 -2.17 -8.60
CA ALA A 239 -9.09 -3.15 -7.72
C ALA A 239 -7.57 -3.26 -7.99
N PHE A 240 -7.14 -3.26 -9.26
CA PHE A 240 -5.73 -3.21 -9.66
C PHE A 240 -5.03 -1.98 -9.08
N MET A 241 -5.59 -0.78 -9.27
CA MET A 241 -4.97 0.46 -8.83
C MET A 241 -4.92 0.58 -7.30
N LEU A 242 -6.04 0.33 -6.65
CA LEU A 242 -6.13 0.44 -5.19
C LEU A 242 -5.36 -0.67 -4.45
N ASN A 243 -5.10 -1.80 -5.07
CA ASN A 243 -4.29 -2.87 -4.47
C ASN A 243 -2.83 -2.46 -4.18
N TYR A 244 -2.34 -1.35 -4.74
CA TYR A 244 -1.04 -0.78 -4.33
C TYR A 244 -1.08 -0.25 -2.90
N ILE A 245 -2.23 0.20 -2.41
CA ILE A 245 -2.43 0.66 -1.02
C ILE A 245 -2.57 -0.57 -0.12
N PRO A 246 -1.61 -0.82 0.79
CA PRO A 246 -1.63 -2.03 1.61
C PRO A 246 -2.91 -2.14 2.47
N ASN A 247 -3.55 -3.30 2.47
CA ASN A 247 -4.71 -3.70 3.27
C ASN A 247 -5.99 -2.87 3.07
N ILE A 248 -5.90 -1.54 2.99
CA ILE A 248 -7.06 -0.64 2.91
C ILE A 248 -7.57 -0.53 1.48
N GLY A 249 -6.68 -0.58 0.49
CA GLY A 249 -7.04 -0.35 -0.91
C GLY A 249 -8.07 -1.33 -1.46
N SER A 250 -7.94 -2.60 -1.12
CA SER A 250 -8.87 -3.63 -1.55
C SER A 250 -10.27 -3.49 -0.93
N ILE A 251 -10.34 -2.99 0.32
CA ILE A 251 -11.61 -2.71 1.00
C ILE A 251 -12.30 -1.53 0.32
N ILE A 252 -11.56 -0.45 0.04
CA ILE A 252 -12.10 0.72 -0.67
C ILE A 252 -12.60 0.31 -2.08
N ALA A 253 -11.86 -0.56 -2.79
CA ALA A 253 -12.26 -1.05 -4.10
C ALA A 253 -13.53 -1.92 -4.06
N ALA A 254 -13.74 -2.68 -2.98
CA ALA A 254 -14.88 -3.57 -2.83
C ALA A 254 -16.21 -2.82 -2.60
N VAL A 255 -16.19 -1.73 -1.83
CA VAL A 255 -17.39 -1.00 -1.41
C VAL A 255 -18.29 -0.63 -2.60
N PRO A 256 -17.82 0.11 -3.61
CA PRO A 256 -18.70 0.53 -4.71
C PRO A 256 -19.18 -0.66 -5.57
N ALA A 257 -18.33 -1.66 -5.79
CA ALA A 257 -18.71 -2.83 -6.60
C ALA A 257 -19.77 -3.70 -5.90
N VAL A 258 -19.64 -3.88 -4.58
CA VAL A 258 -20.62 -4.63 -3.77
C VAL A 258 -21.95 -3.87 -3.67
N LEU A 259 -21.90 -2.54 -3.52
CA LEU A 259 -23.10 -1.69 -3.53
C LEU A 259 -23.82 -1.78 -4.88
N LEU A 260 -23.08 -1.72 -5.98
CA LEU A 260 -23.67 -1.86 -7.30
C LEU A 260 -24.30 -3.25 -7.50
N ALA A 261 -23.62 -4.32 -7.04
CA ALA A 261 -24.16 -5.67 -7.05
C ALA A 261 -25.45 -5.80 -6.21
N LEU A 262 -25.51 -5.11 -5.06
CA LEU A 262 -26.71 -5.04 -4.21
C LEU A 262 -27.88 -4.40 -4.96
N VAL A 263 -27.63 -3.28 -5.63
CA VAL A 263 -28.64 -2.54 -6.38
C VAL A 263 -29.17 -3.36 -7.56
N GLN A 264 -28.28 -3.96 -8.36
CA GLN A 264 -28.64 -4.69 -9.56
C GLN A 264 -29.21 -6.08 -9.28
N LEU A 265 -28.51 -6.88 -8.49
CA LEU A 265 -28.76 -8.30 -8.29
C LEU A 265 -29.39 -8.64 -6.95
N GLY A 266 -29.56 -7.63 -6.05
CA GLY A 266 -30.06 -7.81 -4.71
C GLY A 266 -29.02 -8.43 -3.75
N TRP A 267 -29.47 -8.92 -2.61
CA TRP A 267 -28.61 -9.44 -1.53
C TRP A 267 -27.72 -10.59 -1.96
N GLY A 268 -28.23 -11.50 -2.80
CA GLY A 268 -27.45 -12.61 -3.33
C GLY A 268 -26.24 -12.12 -4.15
N GLY A 269 -26.45 -11.11 -5.01
CA GLY A 269 -25.41 -10.48 -5.79
C GLY A 269 -24.37 -9.76 -4.94
N ALA A 270 -24.81 -9.01 -3.91
CA ALA A 270 -23.90 -8.33 -2.98
C ALA A 270 -23.02 -9.31 -2.20
N VAL A 271 -23.61 -10.38 -1.65
CA VAL A 271 -22.87 -11.44 -0.95
C VAL A 271 -21.89 -12.14 -1.90
N TRP A 272 -22.30 -12.44 -3.12
CA TRP A 272 -21.44 -13.05 -4.11
C TRP A 272 -20.27 -12.14 -4.50
N ALA A 273 -20.52 -10.87 -4.78
CA ALA A 273 -19.47 -9.88 -5.06
C ALA A 273 -18.52 -9.71 -3.88
N GLY A 274 -19.04 -9.54 -2.66
CA GLY A 274 -18.25 -9.42 -1.43
C GLY A 274 -17.38 -10.66 -1.17
N ALA A 275 -17.94 -11.86 -1.35
CA ALA A 275 -17.21 -13.11 -1.22
C ALA A 275 -16.06 -13.19 -2.25
N GLY A 276 -16.26 -12.72 -3.48
CA GLY A 276 -15.20 -12.65 -4.49
C GLY A 276 -14.06 -11.74 -4.10
N TYR A 277 -14.36 -10.52 -3.63
CA TYR A 277 -13.34 -9.61 -3.13
C TYR A 277 -12.59 -10.20 -1.93
N LEU A 278 -13.30 -10.81 -0.97
CA LEU A 278 -12.68 -11.44 0.19
C LEU A 278 -11.78 -12.61 -0.22
N LEU A 279 -12.25 -13.49 -1.11
CA LEU A 279 -11.50 -14.63 -1.61
C LEU A 279 -10.24 -14.19 -2.36
N VAL A 280 -10.40 -13.29 -3.35
CA VAL A 280 -9.28 -12.83 -4.17
C VAL A 280 -8.25 -12.11 -3.30
N ASN A 281 -8.68 -11.21 -2.40
CA ASN A 281 -7.76 -10.51 -1.51
C ASN A 281 -7.06 -11.45 -0.54
N THR A 282 -7.75 -12.45 -0.01
CA THR A 282 -7.13 -13.45 0.87
C THR A 282 -6.09 -14.27 0.11
N VAL A 283 -6.42 -14.75 -1.08
CA VAL A 283 -5.49 -15.56 -1.89
C VAL A 283 -4.31 -14.73 -2.37
N MET A 284 -4.58 -13.56 -2.96
CA MET A 284 -3.52 -12.70 -3.54
C MET A 284 -2.68 -12.05 -2.45
N GLY A 285 -3.30 -11.46 -1.42
CA GLY A 285 -2.60 -10.69 -0.38
C GLY A 285 -1.95 -11.56 0.70
N ASN A 286 -2.61 -12.63 1.16
CA ASN A 286 -2.09 -13.44 2.27
C ASN A 286 -1.27 -14.65 1.84
N PHE A 287 -1.45 -15.18 0.62
CA PHE A 287 -0.73 -16.36 0.14
C PHE A 287 0.25 -16.06 -1.00
N ILE A 288 -0.19 -15.31 -2.02
CA ILE A 288 0.63 -15.08 -3.21
C ILE A 288 1.64 -13.96 -2.96
N GLU A 289 1.20 -12.84 -2.40
CA GLU A 289 2.06 -11.67 -2.16
C GLU A 289 3.28 -12.01 -1.29
N PRO A 290 3.16 -12.65 -0.11
CA PRO A 290 4.31 -13.04 0.69
C PRO A 290 5.22 -14.06 -0.01
N LYS A 291 4.63 -15.01 -0.76
CA LYS A 291 5.40 -16.04 -1.47
C LYS A 291 6.19 -15.47 -2.65
N VAL A 292 5.65 -14.47 -3.35
CA VAL A 292 6.28 -13.84 -4.51
C VAL A 292 7.31 -12.79 -4.08
N MET A 293 7.04 -12.04 -3.01
CA MET A 293 7.96 -11.04 -2.46
C MET A 293 9.14 -11.65 -1.68
N GLY A 294 9.09 -12.96 -1.36
CA GLY A 294 10.18 -13.66 -0.67
C GLY A 294 10.39 -13.20 0.77
N LYS A 295 11.67 -12.96 1.18
CA LYS A 295 12.04 -12.55 2.55
C LYS A 295 11.48 -11.18 2.99
N GLY A 296 10.50 -10.62 2.28
CA GLY A 296 9.84 -9.38 2.65
C GLY A 296 10.57 -8.13 2.14
N LEU A 297 9.92 -6.99 2.36
CA LEU A 297 10.40 -5.67 1.94
C LEU A 297 11.42 -5.07 2.92
N GLY A 298 11.87 -5.86 3.90
CA GLY A 298 12.68 -5.35 4.99
C GLY A 298 11.98 -4.30 5.85
N LEU A 299 10.65 -4.21 5.82
CA LEU A 299 9.85 -3.30 6.63
C LEU A 299 8.90 -4.10 7.54
N SER A 300 8.80 -3.72 8.81
CA SER A 300 7.83 -4.33 9.72
C SER A 300 6.39 -3.97 9.31
N THR A 301 5.44 -4.85 9.58
CA THR A 301 4.01 -4.62 9.26
C THR A 301 3.46 -3.33 9.88
N LEU A 302 3.89 -3.02 11.10
CA LEU A 302 3.52 -1.77 11.78
C LEU A 302 4.05 -0.56 11.00
N VAL A 303 5.30 -0.61 10.55
CA VAL A 303 5.92 0.48 9.77
C VAL A 303 5.20 0.66 8.44
N VAL A 304 4.82 -0.40 7.75
CA VAL A 304 4.01 -0.32 6.53
C VAL A 304 2.69 0.38 6.79
N PHE A 305 1.99 0.06 7.89
CA PHE A 305 0.75 0.74 8.26
C PHE A 305 0.97 2.21 8.62
N LEU A 306 1.97 2.52 9.46
CA LEU A 306 2.29 3.90 9.82
C LEU A 306 2.73 4.72 8.61
N SER A 307 3.49 4.14 7.70
CA SER A 307 3.93 4.80 6.47
C SER A 307 2.74 5.20 5.60
N LEU A 308 1.72 4.34 5.51
CA LEU A 308 0.48 4.66 4.80
C LEU A 308 -0.23 5.87 5.39
N VAL A 309 -0.31 5.97 6.73
CA VAL A 309 -0.90 7.11 7.41
C VAL A 309 -0.07 8.38 7.20
N VAL A 310 1.25 8.30 7.40
CA VAL A 310 2.16 9.46 7.26
C VAL A 310 2.20 9.98 5.82
N TRP A 311 2.48 9.12 4.85
CA TRP A 311 2.55 9.54 3.46
C TRP A 311 1.18 9.92 2.89
N GLY A 312 0.11 9.25 3.37
CA GLY A 312 -1.26 9.63 3.06
C GLY A 312 -1.62 11.02 3.59
N PHE A 313 -1.20 11.36 4.79
CA PHE A 313 -1.38 12.70 5.35
C PHE A 313 -0.61 13.78 4.58
N ILE A 314 0.62 13.49 4.15
CA ILE A 314 1.49 14.45 3.43
C ILE A 314 1.01 14.64 1.98
N PHE A 315 0.78 13.55 1.26
CA PHE A 315 0.58 13.55 -0.20
C PHE A 315 -0.80 13.06 -0.65
N GLY A 316 -1.72 12.76 0.28
CA GLY A 316 -3.05 12.25 -0.05
C GLY A 316 -3.03 10.81 -0.56
N SER A 317 -3.96 10.46 -1.44
CA SER A 317 -4.11 9.11 -2.03
C SER A 317 -2.86 8.63 -2.77
N VAL A 318 -2.18 9.53 -3.49
CA VAL A 318 -0.91 9.22 -4.16
C VAL A 318 0.19 8.88 -3.14
N GLY A 319 0.20 9.56 -1.98
CA GLY A 319 1.11 9.22 -0.88
C GLY A 319 0.83 7.85 -0.29
N MET A 320 -0.44 7.47 -0.14
CA MET A 320 -0.82 6.11 0.28
C MET A 320 -0.34 5.05 -0.71
N PHE A 321 -0.52 5.32 -2.01
CA PHE A 321 -0.05 4.46 -3.09
C PHE A 321 1.47 4.25 -3.07
N LEU A 322 2.23 5.32 -2.81
CA LEU A 322 3.70 5.31 -2.78
C LEU A 322 4.28 5.08 -1.38
N SER A 323 3.47 4.79 -0.37
CA SER A 323 3.90 4.73 1.03
C SER A 323 5.06 3.75 1.25
N VAL A 324 4.95 2.55 0.70
CA VAL A 324 5.99 1.51 0.84
C VAL A 324 7.28 1.90 0.11
N PRO A 325 7.28 2.23 -1.20
CA PRO A 325 8.52 2.61 -1.88
C PRO A 325 9.19 3.86 -1.30
N LEU A 326 8.42 4.85 -0.84
CA LEU A 326 8.98 6.02 -0.16
C LEU A 326 9.65 5.64 1.16
N THR A 327 9.05 4.73 1.92
CA THR A 327 9.61 4.27 3.20
C THR A 327 10.85 3.41 2.98
N ILE A 328 10.90 2.59 1.92
CA ILE A 328 12.11 1.86 1.52
C ILE A 328 13.27 2.85 1.25
N VAL A 329 12.99 3.91 0.49
CA VAL A 329 13.98 4.96 0.22
C VAL A 329 14.50 5.58 1.52
N VAL A 330 13.58 5.99 2.42
CA VAL A 330 13.94 6.55 3.72
C VAL A 330 14.77 5.58 4.54
N LYS A 331 14.37 4.30 4.62
CA LYS A 331 15.12 3.26 5.35
C LYS A 331 16.55 3.14 4.85
N ILE A 332 16.76 3.01 3.54
CA ILE A 332 18.10 2.86 2.95
C ILE A 332 18.95 4.12 3.15
N MET A 333 18.33 5.31 3.10
CA MET A 333 19.02 6.56 3.42
C MET A 333 19.48 6.59 4.87
N LEU A 334 18.66 6.14 5.82
CA LEU A 334 19.02 6.02 7.24
C LEU A 334 20.11 4.97 7.49
N GLU A 335 20.09 3.84 6.76
CA GLU A 335 21.14 2.80 6.82
C GLU A 335 22.50 3.32 6.37
N SER A 336 22.52 4.27 5.44
CA SER A 336 23.75 4.79 4.84
C SER A 336 24.63 5.59 5.80
N ASN A 337 24.08 6.07 6.92
CA ASN A 337 24.76 6.89 7.91
C ASN A 337 24.78 6.19 9.28
N GLU A 338 25.95 6.02 9.88
CA GLU A 338 26.11 5.33 11.16
C GLU A 338 25.31 5.96 12.31
N SER A 339 25.12 7.28 12.31
CA SER A 339 24.36 7.99 13.35
C SER A 339 22.85 7.72 13.28
N THR A 340 22.32 7.37 12.11
CA THR A 340 20.88 7.13 11.88
C THR A 340 20.55 5.67 11.65
N ARG A 341 21.54 4.77 11.58
CA ARG A 341 21.35 3.34 11.30
C ARG A 341 20.41 2.66 12.30
N TRP A 342 20.44 3.07 13.57
CA TRP A 342 19.52 2.55 14.60
C TRP A 342 18.04 2.77 14.23
N MET A 343 17.72 3.89 13.57
CA MET A 343 16.35 4.16 13.09
C MET A 343 15.97 3.21 11.94
N ALA A 344 16.92 2.91 11.04
CA ALA A 344 16.70 1.97 9.96
C ALA A 344 16.42 0.54 10.48
N ILE A 345 17.13 0.11 11.53
CA ILE A 345 16.90 -1.17 12.21
C ILE A 345 15.49 -1.21 12.82
N MET A 346 15.03 -0.11 13.45
CA MET A 346 13.69 0.00 14.02
C MET A 346 12.58 -0.07 12.94
N LEU A 347 12.86 0.35 11.71
CA LEU A 347 11.95 0.22 10.58
C LEU A 347 11.94 -1.20 9.99
N GLY A 348 12.97 -1.99 10.29
CA GLY A 348 13.21 -3.32 9.76
C GLY A 348 12.28 -4.40 10.31
N THR A 349 12.44 -5.61 9.76
CA THR A 349 11.78 -6.82 10.27
C THR A 349 12.60 -7.46 11.39
N GLU A 350 11.94 -8.31 12.20
CA GLU A 350 12.63 -9.12 13.20
C GLU A 350 13.69 -10.05 12.58
N GLU A 351 13.40 -10.58 11.38
CA GLU A 351 14.32 -11.45 10.66
C GLU A 351 15.64 -10.75 10.31
N GLU A 352 15.58 -9.47 9.89
CA GLU A 352 16.79 -8.68 9.63
C GLU A 352 17.58 -8.38 10.92
N ALA A 353 16.87 -8.07 12.00
CA ALA A 353 17.51 -7.82 13.29
C ALA A 353 18.22 -9.07 13.85
N LEU A 354 17.62 -10.25 13.69
CA LEU A 354 18.22 -11.52 14.09
C LEU A 354 19.41 -11.92 13.19
N GLU A 355 19.33 -11.66 11.87
CA GLU A 355 20.48 -11.85 10.96
C GLU A 355 21.67 -10.96 11.36
N GLU A 356 21.45 -9.71 11.77
CA GLU A 356 22.51 -8.82 12.26
C GLU A 356 23.10 -9.28 13.60
N LEU A 357 22.29 -9.89 14.47
CA LEU A 357 22.75 -10.47 15.75
C LEU A 357 23.43 -11.83 15.57
N GLY A 358 23.33 -12.46 14.39
CA GLY A 358 23.81 -13.82 14.16
C GLY A 358 22.96 -14.87 14.87
N GLU A 359 21.74 -14.53 15.30
CA GLU A 359 20.82 -15.39 16.03
C GLU A 359 19.78 -16.01 15.07
N LYS A 360 19.36 -17.26 15.40
CA LYS A 360 18.25 -17.89 14.68
C LYS A 360 16.92 -17.52 15.32
N PRO A 361 15.82 -17.42 14.55
CA PRO A 361 14.50 -17.17 15.10
C PRO A 361 14.16 -18.14 16.21
N THR A 362 13.80 -17.64 17.38
CA THR A 362 13.44 -18.49 18.54
C THR A 362 12.13 -19.24 18.24
N PRO A 363 12.03 -20.54 18.62
CA PRO A 363 10.89 -21.39 18.29
C PRO A 363 9.55 -20.92 18.87
N VAL A 364 9.55 -19.95 19.79
CA VAL A 364 8.32 -19.37 20.37
C VAL A 364 7.48 -18.66 19.31
N PHE A 365 8.08 -18.00 18.34
CA PHE A 365 7.35 -17.31 17.27
C PHE A 365 6.92 -18.22 16.13
N GLN A 366 7.63 -19.30 15.86
CA GLN A 366 7.16 -20.36 14.94
C GLN A 366 5.87 -21.00 15.47
N SER A 367 5.75 -21.16 16.78
CA SER A 367 4.54 -21.69 17.43
C SER A 367 3.32 -20.76 17.28
N PHE A 368 3.49 -19.44 17.20
CA PHE A 368 2.38 -18.52 16.91
C PHE A 368 1.96 -18.54 15.43
N LYS A 369 2.90 -18.70 14.52
CA LYS A 369 2.62 -18.84 13.08
C LYS A 369 1.92 -20.18 12.77
N GLU A 370 2.26 -21.26 13.47
CA GLU A 370 1.61 -22.58 13.35
C GLU A 370 0.28 -22.67 14.11
N LYS A 371 0.17 -22.06 15.30
CA LYS A 371 -1.08 -22.07 16.10
C LYS A 371 -2.16 -21.13 15.56
N GLY A 372 -1.82 -20.08 14.83
CA GLY A 372 -2.78 -19.24 14.11
C GLY A 372 -3.59 -20.01 13.05
N PHE A 373 -3.08 -21.14 12.57
CA PHE A 373 -3.77 -22.03 11.63
C PHE A 373 -4.52 -23.20 12.30
N ALA A 374 -4.21 -23.53 13.56
CA ALA A 374 -4.79 -24.68 14.26
C ALA A 374 -6.13 -24.38 14.96
N VAL A 375 -6.54 -23.12 15.10
CA VAL A 375 -7.79 -22.74 15.81
C VAL A 375 -9.04 -22.93 14.95
N ILE A 376 -8.93 -23.17 13.65
CA ILE A 376 -10.09 -23.39 12.76
C ILE A 376 -10.40 -24.90 12.54
N GLY A 377 -9.56 -25.83 13.04
CA GLY A 377 -9.62 -27.25 12.67
C GLY A 377 -9.97 -28.26 13.76
N SER A 378 -10.22 -27.88 15.02
CA SER A 378 -10.44 -28.86 16.07
C SER A 378 -11.63 -28.57 16.98
N SER A 379 -12.82 -28.69 16.41
CA SER A 379 -14.03 -28.98 17.20
C SER A 379 -14.61 -30.30 16.75
N LYS A 380 -14.11 -31.39 17.32
CA LYS A 380 -14.83 -32.66 17.55
C LYS A 380 -13.86 -33.73 18.03
N LYS A 381 -13.88 -34.04 19.32
CA LYS A 381 -14.19 -35.33 19.90
C LYS A 381 -13.97 -35.27 21.42
N SER A 382 -15.08 -35.17 22.11
CA SER A 382 -15.21 -35.56 23.51
C SER A 382 -15.43 -37.05 23.57
N GLY A 383 -14.91 -37.68 24.64
CA GLY A 383 -15.46 -38.92 25.19
C GLY A 383 -14.51 -40.10 25.15
N THR A 384 -13.90 -40.39 26.22
CA THR A 384 -14.11 -41.59 27.07
C THR A 384 -13.08 -41.58 28.18
N LEU A 385 -13.62 -41.59 29.37
CA LEU A 385 -12.97 -41.99 30.61
C LEU A 385 -12.61 -43.46 30.49
N ASP A 386 -11.46 -43.90 31.02
CA ASP A 386 -11.38 -45.07 31.84
C ASP A 386 -10.08 -45.04 32.67
N ASP A 387 -10.30 -45.43 33.92
CA ASP A 387 -9.40 -45.60 35.06
C ASP A 387 -8.28 -46.65 34.79
N GLU A 388 -7.19 -46.54 35.48
CA GLU A 388 -6.67 -47.43 36.48
C GLU A 388 -5.19 -47.17 36.79
N ASN A 389 -4.95 -46.85 38.04
CA ASN A 389 -4.01 -47.46 39.01
C ASN A 389 -2.66 -47.98 38.44
N ASP A 390 -1.56 -47.46 38.95
CA ASP A 390 -0.80 -48.12 40.01
C ASP A 390 0.38 -47.29 40.51
N THR A 391 0.61 -47.40 41.77
CA THR A 391 1.57 -46.74 42.61
C THR A 391 2.98 -47.38 42.53
N PRO A 392 3.93 -46.88 43.31
CA PRO A 392 5.32 -46.66 42.93
C PRO A 392 6.26 -47.75 43.50
N ASP A 393 7.48 -47.80 43.05
CA ASP A 393 8.61 -48.21 43.91
C ASP A 393 9.98 -47.86 43.31
N ASP A 394 10.73 -47.20 44.18
CA ASP A 394 12.13 -47.36 44.55
C ASP A 394 13.29 -47.21 43.56
N CYS A 395 14.11 -46.23 43.98
CA CYS A 395 15.56 -46.30 44.24
C CYS A 395 16.49 -47.04 43.24
N ILE A 396 17.32 -46.34 42.60
CA ILE A 396 18.77 -46.16 42.95
C ILE A 396 19.34 -45.05 42.10
#